data_b5201689aed6df0ccac27c4d5232d4b8
#
_entry.id   b5201689aed6df0ccac27c4d5232d4b8
#
_cell.length_a   1.000
_cell.length_b   1.000
_cell.length_c   1.000
_cell.angle_alpha   90.00
_cell.angle_beta   90.00
_cell.angle_gamma   90.00
#
_symmetry.space_group_name_H-M   'P 1'
#
loop_
_entity.id
_entity.type
_entity.pdbx_description
1 polymer ?
#
loop_
_entity_poly.entity_id
_entity_poly.type
_entity_poly.pdbx_seq_one_letter_code
_entity_poly.pdbx_strand_id
1 'polypeptide(L)'
;VTPFGRVRDPRDPEQREETMPTAQPAIFNEMGEHQWYVHLSRTDGADLATIKGVIRDLRAACADQGINLVLGIGPKLLPDLTGDIPDDFQSFETIVSTDGSGREAKGTQEELLFWMTSPHKDRNWKTQWDARQALKGHMAVARETITFIYGASLDMTGFIDGTGNPQGEAAERAAAVVPDGQPGAGGSFINAQRWVHDLEAWEKMSVQEQEKVFGRTKPDSTRLEQQPDYSHLSHVELREGAVADATKPKRNEIVRRSTPYALHDGTVGLYFMAFCKTQAPLRERLRLMYGADGGVRDRLTDFSNPASGSFYFAPSVETLDAA
;
A
#
# COMPACT_ATOMS: atom_id res chain seq x y z
N VAL A 1 13.05 57.98 14.47
CA VAL A 1 11.66 57.60 14.18
C VAL A 1 11.74 56.29 13.41
N THR A 2 11.52 55.18 14.10
CA THR A 2 11.48 53.82 13.54
C THR A 2 10.14 53.62 12.84
N PRO A 3 10.05 53.08 11.61
CA PRO A 3 8.75 52.86 10.98
C PRO A 3 8.06 51.65 11.63
N PHE A 4 6.79 51.86 11.97
CA PHE A 4 5.89 50.80 12.46
C PHE A 4 5.84 49.62 11.50
N GLY A 5 6.10 48.43 12.02
CA GLY A 5 5.89 47.18 11.29
C GLY A 5 4.41 47.04 10.88
N ARG A 6 4.16 46.68 9.62
CA ARG A 6 2.81 46.35 9.14
C ARG A 6 2.22 45.23 9.98
N VAL A 7 1.07 45.49 10.59
CA VAL A 7 0.24 44.46 11.21
C VAL A 7 -0.26 43.56 10.10
N ARG A 8 -0.04 42.25 10.23
CA ARG A 8 -0.54 41.24 9.28
C ARG A 8 -2.07 41.21 9.33
N ASP A 9 -2.72 41.42 8.19
CA ASP A 9 -4.17 41.22 8.03
C ASP A 9 -4.43 39.74 7.68
N PRO A 10 -5.11 38.97 8.53
CA PRO A 10 -5.39 37.54 8.28
C PRO A 10 -6.36 37.29 7.10
N ARG A 11 -6.88 38.37 6.49
CA ARG A 11 -7.81 38.32 5.36
C ARG A 11 -7.15 38.60 4.01
N ASP A 12 -5.85 38.91 3.99
CA ASP A 12 -5.11 39.20 2.77
C ASP A 12 -4.84 37.92 2.00
N PRO A 13 -5.45 37.71 0.83
CA PRO A 13 -5.27 36.45 0.03
C PRO A 13 -3.83 36.27 -0.47
N GLU A 14 -3.00 37.31 -0.55
CA GLU A 14 -1.59 37.22 -0.95
C GLU A 14 -0.67 36.78 0.21
N GLN A 15 -1.19 36.63 1.45
CA GLN A 15 -0.44 36.22 2.63
C GLN A 15 -0.82 34.82 3.15
N ARG A 16 -1.64 34.07 2.43
CA ARG A 16 -1.75 32.64 2.69
C ARG A 16 -0.40 32.01 2.32
N GLU A 17 0.41 31.67 3.31
CA GLU A 17 1.41 30.62 3.12
C GLU A 17 0.64 29.42 2.57
N GLU A 18 0.84 29.07 1.29
CA GLU A 18 0.39 27.80 0.76
C GLU A 18 1.10 26.73 1.60
N THR A 19 0.40 26.21 2.60
CA THR A 19 0.89 25.07 3.36
C THR A 19 0.97 23.91 2.38
N MET A 20 2.19 23.43 2.15
CA MET A 20 2.46 22.26 1.30
C MET A 20 1.55 21.10 1.72
N PRO A 21 0.85 20.45 0.78
CA PRO A 21 -0.02 19.34 1.12
C PRO A 21 0.73 18.23 1.83
N THR A 22 0.19 17.76 2.96
CA THR A 22 0.85 16.81 3.85
C THR A 22 0.33 15.39 3.63
N ALA A 23 1.23 14.46 3.33
CA ALA A 23 0.86 13.05 3.24
C ALA A 23 0.41 12.51 4.60
N GLN A 24 -0.52 11.55 4.60
CA GLN A 24 -0.96 10.88 5.81
C GLN A 24 0.24 10.31 6.59
N PRO A 25 0.51 10.75 7.82
CA PRO A 25 1.77 10.43 8.53
C PRO A 25 1.99 8.94 8.74
N ALA A 26 0.92 8.18 8.90
CA ALA A 26 0.98 6.74 9.12
C ALA A 26 1.62 5.94 7.96
N ILE A 27 1.78 6.52 6.77
CA ILE A 27 2.52 5.93 5.66
C ILE A 27 4.00 5.76 6.03
N PHE A 28 4.56 6.70 6.83
CA PHE A 28 5.99 6.76 7.15
C PHE A 28 6.29 6.40 8.61
N ASN A 29 5.28 6.43 9.48
CA ASN A 29 5.44 6.07 10.88
C ASN A 29 5.87 4.61 11.03
N GLU A 30 6.54 4.32 12.14
CA GLU A 30 6.83 2.94 12.54
C GLU A 30 5.52 2.16 12.70
N MET A 31 5.50 0.95 12.13
CA MET A 31 4.34 0.07 12.22
C MET A 31 4.25 -0.52 13.63
N GLY A 32 3.06 -0.48 14.22
CA GLY A 32 2.79 -1.19 15.46
C GLY A 32 2.77 -2.72 15.27
N GLU A 33 2.85 -3.44 16.38
CA GLU A 33 2.88 -4.92 16.36
C GLU A 33 1.62 -5.56 15.75
N HIS A 34 0.48 -4.89 15.88
CA HIS A 34 -0.81 -5.37 15.38
C HIS A 34 -1.34 -4.46 14.29
N GLN A 35 -1.75 -5.07 13.18
CA GLN A 35 -2.29 -4.33 12.06
C GLN A 35 -3.64 -4.87 11.65
N TRP A 36 -4.48 -3.97 11.13
CA TRP A 36 -5.85 -4.24 10.76
C TRP A 36 -6.16 -3.60 9.40
N TYR A 37 -6.52 -4.42 8.45
CA TYR A 37 -6.92 -3.98 7.11
C TYR A 37 -8.40 -4.28 6.93
N VAL A 38 -9.20 -3.24 6.70
CA VAL A 38 -10.64 -3.36 6.45
C VAL A 38 -10.95 -2.75 5.10
N HIS A 39 -11.45 -3.57 4.20
CA HIS A 39 -11.93 -3.15 2.90
C HIS A 39 -13.43 -3.05 2.90
N LEU A 40 -13.96 -1.93 2.39
CA LEU A 40 -15.38 -1.68 2.36
C LEU A 40 -15.82 -1.31 0.94
N SER A 41 -17.01 -1.79 0.59
CA SER A 41 -17.72 -1.44 -0.64
C SER A 41 -18.97 -0.65 -0.31
N ARG A 42 -19.27 0.35 -1.12
CA ARG A 42 -20.47 1.16 -0.99
C ARG A 42 -21.72 0.31 -1.28
N THR A 43 -22.76 0.52 -0.51
CA THR A 43 -24.08 -0.12 -0.74
C THR A 43 -24.96 0.81 -1.58
N ASP A 44 -26.01 0.23 -2.19
CA ASP A 44 -26.99 1.01 -2.93
C ASP A 44 -27.70 2.00 -1.98
N GLY A 45 -27.83 3.25 -2.42
CA GLY A 45 -28.45 4.31 -1.61
C GLY A 45 -27.58 4.84 -0.45
N ALA A 46 -26.27 4.56 -0.46
CA ALA A 46 -25.34 5.08 0.54
C ALA A 46 -25.34 6.61 0.59
N ASP A 47 -25.42 7.16 1.80
CA ASP A 47 -25.32 8.59 2.05
C ASP A 47 -23.86 9.02 2.19
N LEU A 48 -23.38 9.86 1.28
CA LEU A 48 -22.01 10.36 1.27
C LEU A 48 -21.70 11.25 2.48
N ALA A 49 -22.68 12.01 2.99
CA ALA A 49 -22.46 12.84 4.16
C ALA A 49 -22.17 12.00 5.41
N THR A 50 -22.88 10.89 5.56
CA THR A 50 -22.62 9.89 6.61
C THR A 50 -21.21 9.29 6.46
N ILE A 51 -20.81 8.88 5.24
CA ILE A 51 -19.48 8.30 5.00
C ILE A 51 -18.38 9.32 5.36
N LYS A 52 -18.49 10.57 4.94
CA LYS A 52 -17.55 11.66 5.27
C LYS A 52 -17.49 11.90 6.79
N GLY A 53 -18.64 11.96 7.46
CA GLY A 53 -18.70 12.11 8.90
C GLY A 53 -17.98 10.99 9.65
N VAL A 54 -18.19 9.74 9.26
CA VAL A 54 -17.51 8.58 9.88
C VAL A 54 -16.01 8.59 9.61
N ILE A 55 -15.57 8.96 8.40
CA ILE A 55 -14.14 9.10 8.10
C ILE A 55 -13.47 10.13 9.03
N ARG A 56 -14.10 11.30 9.20
CA ARG A 56 -13.61 12.35 10.12
C ARG A 56 -13.53 11.83 11.55
N ASP A 57 -14.60 11.21 12.05
CA ASP A 57 -14.68 10.71 13.42
C ASP A 57 -13.70 9.56 13.69
N LEU A 58 -13.50 8.67 12.70
CA LEU A 58 -12.49 7.61 12.76
C LEU A 58 -11.07 8.19 12.85
N ARG A 59 -10.74 9.20 12.06
CA ARG A 59 -9.44 9.88 12.11
C ARG A 59 -9.18 10.49 13.50
N ALA A 60 -10.17 11.18 14.05
CA ALA A 60 -10.09 11.76 15.40
C ALA A 60 -9.91 10.68 16.47
N ALA A 61 -10.70 9.59 16.42
CA ALA A 61 -10.60 8.49 17.38
C ALA A 61 -9.23 7.77 17.29
N CYS A 62 -8.69 7.60 16.09
CA CYS A 62 -7.35 7.02 15.93
C CYS A 62 -6.27 7.92 16.54
N ALA A 63 -6.33 9.22 16.31
CA ALA A 63 -5.39 10.19 16.89
C ALA A 63 -5.43 10.17 18.43
N ASP A 64 -6.63 10.19 19.03
CA ASP A 64 -6.83 10.14 20.49
C ASP A 64 -6.28 8.88 21.13
N GLN A 65 -6.32 7.75 20.40
CA GLN A 65 -5.90 6.44 20.91
C GLN A 65 -4.47 6.04 20.53
N GLY A 66 -3.76 6.89 19.80
CA GLY A 66 -2.40 6.60 19.32
C GLY A 66 -2.36 5.47 18.29
N ILE A 67 -3.40 5.36 17.46
CA ILE A 67 -3.48 4.41 16.35
C ILE A 67 -3.02 5.13 15.08
N ASN A 68 -2.03 4.59 14.41
CA ASN A 68 -1.66 5.01 13.07
C ASN A 68 -2.75 4.54 12.08
N LEU A 69 -3.35 5.48 11.35
CA LEU A 69 -4.39 5.22 10.36
C LEU A 69 -3.96 5.73 8.99
N VAL A 70 -4.05 4.87 7.98
CA VAL A 70 -4.09 5.28 6.57
C VAL A 70 -5.47 4.99 6.01
N LEU A 71 -6.06 6.02 5.41
CA LEU A 71 -7.29 5.93 4.63
C LEU A 71 -6.94 5.87 3.15
N GLY A 72 -7.32 4.77 2.51
CA GLY A 72 -7.25 4.61 1.06
C GLY A 72 -8.64 4.67 0.45
N ILE A 73 -8.82 5.50 -0.57
CA ILE A 73 -10.10 5.67 -1.26
C ILE A 73 -9.97 5.12 -2.68
N GLY A 74 -10.89 4.25 -3.09
CA GLY A 74 -10.91 3.63 -4.41
C GLY A 74 -11.36 4.60 -5.51
N PRO A 75 -11.06 4.28 -6.80
CA PRO A 75 -11.28 5.20 -7.92
C PRO A 75 -12.73 5.66 -8.09
N LYS A 76 -13.70 4.83 -7.71
CA LYS A 76 -15.13 5.18 -7.84
C LYS A 76 -15.63 6.11 -6.74
N LEU A 77 -15.05 6.00 -5.53
CA LEU A 77 -15.49 6.77 -4.37
C LEU A 77 -14.72 8.09 -4.22
N LEU A 78 -13.48 8.14 -4.69
CA LEU A 78 -12.59 9.31 -4.52
C LEU A 78 -13.21 10.61 -5.05
N PRO A 79 -13.78 10.66 -6.27
CA PRO A 79 -14.40 11.88 -6.79
C PRO A 79 -15.55 12.40 -5.93
N ASP A 80 -16.34 11.48 -5.39
CA ASP A 80 -17.52 11.82 -4.56
C ASP A 80 -17.12 12.37 -3.18
N LEU A 81 -15.97 11.95 -2.65
CA LEU A 81 -15.50 12.38 -1.34
C LEU A 81 -14.67 13.67 -1.38
N THR A 82 -13.75 13.80 -2.34
CA THR A 82 -12.73 14.85 -2.32
C THR A 82 -12.84 15.84 -3.48
N GLY A 83 -13.39 15.42 -4.63
CA GLY A 83 -13.39 16.21 -5.86
C GLY A 83 -12.01 16.32 -6.54
N ASP A 84 -10.94 15.87 -5.89
CA ASP A 84 -9.56 15.87 -6.42
C ASP A 84 -9.20 14.45 -6.88
N ILE A 85 -8.92 14.29 -8.17
CA ILE A 85 -8.64 12.99 -8.80
C ILE A 85 -7.24 13.05 -9.38
N PRO A 86 -6.30 12.22 -8.87
CA PRO A 86 -4.98 12.12 -9.46
C PRO A 86 -5.06 11.59 -10.90
N ASP A 87 -4.13 12.07 -11.75
CA ASP A 87 -3.99 11.55 -13.10
C ASP A 87 -3.71 10.03 -13.06
N ASP A 88 -4.20 9.28 -14.06
CA ASP A 88 -3.98 7.84 -14.21
C ASP A 88 -4.53 6.94 -13.08
N PHE A 89 -5.36 7.45 -12.16
CA PHE A 89 -5.94 6.62 -11.11
C PHE A 89 -7.05 5.72 -11.65
N GLN A 90 -6.80 4.42 -11.65
CA GLN A 90 -7.67 3.39 -12.21
C GLN A 90 -7.89 2.24 -11.24
N SER A 91 -9.00 1.51 -11.41
CA SER A 91 -9.27 0.28 -10.68
C SER A 91 -8.24 -0.81 -10.99
N PHE A 92 -8.07 -1.71 -10.04
CA PHE A 92 -7.24 -2.89 -10.22
C PHE A 92 -7.97 -3.87 -11.16
N GLU A 93 -7.41 -4.10 -12.31
CA GLU A 93 -7.87 -5.13 -13.26
C GLU A 93 -7.07 -6.42 -13.06
N THR A 94 -7.73 -7.56 -13.27
CA THR A 94 -7.05 -8.86 -13.22
C THR A 94 -5.93 -8.92 -14.25
N ILE A 95 -4.72 -9.29 -13.80
CA ILE A 95 -3.56 -9.48 -14.65
C ILE A 95 -3.34 -10.99 -14.79
N VAL A 96 -3.41 -11.49 -16.02
CA VAL A 96 -3.28 -12.91 -16.33
C VAL A 96 -1.92 -13.20 -16.94
N SER A 97 -1.30 -14.30 -16.53
CA SER A 97 -0.05 -14.79 -17.12
C SER A 97 -0.26 -15.26 -18.56
N THR A 98 0.71 -15.00 -19.43
CA THR A 98 0.69 -15.44 -20.84
C THR A 98 1.44 -16.76 -21.08
N ASP A 99 2.03 -17.36 -20.05
CA ASP A 99 2.81 -18.62 -20.14
C ASP A 99 1.95 -19.90 -20.20
N GLY A 100 0.63 -19.77 -20.22
CA GLY A 100 -0.30 -20.89 -20.22
C GLY A 100 -0.54 -21.54 -18.86
N SER A 101 0.06 -21.03 -17.78
CA SER A 101 -0.13 -21.55 -16.41
C SER A 101 -1.53 -21.29 -15.83
N GLY A 102 -2.28 -20.34 -16.41
CA GLY A 102 -3.56 -19.87 -15.88
C GLY A 102 -3.44 -19.07 -14.58
N ARG A 103 -2.22 -18.66 -14.19
CA ARG A 103 -2.02 -17.84 -12.99
C ARG A 103 -2.43 -16.41 -13.22
N GLU A 104 -2.98 -15.81 -12.19
CA GLU A 104 -3.51 -14.45 -12.27
C GLU A 104 -3.32 -13.65 -10.97
N ALA A 105 -3.12 -12.35 -11.09
CA ALA A 105 -3.32 -11.39 -10.01
C ALA A 105 -4.75 -10.88 -10.06
N LYS A 106 -5.60 -11.39 -9.15
CA LYS A 106 -7.03 -11.07 -9.14
C LYS A 106 -7.30 -9.61 -8.82
N GLY A 107 -8.12 -8.97 -9.67
CA GLY A 107 -8.72 -7.68 -9.38
C GLY A 107 -9.97 -7.88 -8.53
N THR A 108 -9.96 -7.32 -7.33
CA THR A 108 -11.09 -7.33 -6.39
C THR A 108 -11.26 -5.92 -5.84
N GLN A 109 -11.37 -4.94 -6.73
CA GLN A 109 -11.38 -3.53 -6.39
C GLN A 109 -12.51 -3.18 -5.43
N GLU A 110 -12.13 -2.59 -4.28
CA GLU A 110 -13.05 -2.05 -3.29
C GLU A 110 -12.95 -0.53 -3.22
N GLU A 111 -13.86 0.12 -2.48
CA GLU A 111 -14.01 1.57 -2.54
C GLU A 111 -13.36 2.32 -1.37
N LEU A 112 -13.19 1.67 -0.20
CA LEU A 112 -12.57 2.29 0.97
C LEU A 112 -11.70 1.28 1.71
N LEU A 113 -10.52 1.71 2.12
CA LEU A 113 -9.57 0.95 2.92
C LEU A 113 -9.27 1.68 4.21
N PHE A 114 -9.39 0.98 5.35
CA PHE A 114 -8.77 1.37 6.62
C PHE A 114 -7.57 0.48 6.86
N TRP A 115 -6.39 1.05 6.93
CA TRP A 115 -5.22 0.40 7.50
C TRP A 115 -4.88 1.04 8.83
N MET A 116 -5.02 0.25 9.89
CA MET A 116 -4.79 0.68 11.27
C MET A 116 -3.63 -0.12 11.85
N THR A 117 -2.70 0.55 12.51
CA THR A 117 -1.56 -0.11 13.16
C THR A 117 -1.25 0.51 14.50
N SER A 118 -1.09 -0.32 15.52
CA SER A 118 -0.71 0.09 16.87
C SER A 118 -0.15 -1.10 17.66
N PRO A 119 0.47 -0.90 18.84
CA PRO A 119 0.82 -1.97 19.77
C PRO A 119 -0.40 -2.57 20.49
N HIS A 120 -1.61 -2.02 20.30
CA HIS A 120 -2.81 -2.37 21.06
C HIS A 120 -3.89 -2.98 20.14
N LYS A 121 -3.94 -4.31 20.08
CA LYS A 121 -4.91 -5.04 19.26
C LYS A 121 -6.37 -4.72 19.62
N ASP A 122 -6.67 -4.56 20.88
CA ASP A 122 -7.99 -4.23 21.41
C ASP A 122 -8.47 -2.85 20.96
N ARG A 123 -7.58 -1.83 20.94
CA ARG A 123 -7.90 -0.50 20.46
C ARG A 123 -8.16 -0.51 18.95
N ASN A 124 -7.31 -1.17 18.16
CA ASN A 124 -7.53 -1.32 16.71
C ASN A 124 -8.90 -1.97 16.45
N TRP A 125 -9.21 -3.07 17.17
CA TRP A 125 -10.48 -3.75 17.03
C TRP A 125 -11.67 -2.85 17.40
N LYS A 126 -11.61 -2.18 18.54
CA LYS A 126 -12.74 -1.34 19.00
C LYS A 126 -13.01 -0.17 18.06
N THR A 127 -11.94 0.54 17.66
CA THR A 127 -12.06 1.72 16.81
C THR A 127 -12.60 1.39 15.41
N GLN A 128 -12.10 0.31 14.77
CA GLN A 128 -12.65 -0.11 13.49
C GLN A 128 -14.08 -0.64 13.62
N TRP A 129 -14.42 -1.32 14.73
CA TRP A 129 -15.76 -1.80 14.98
C TRP A 129 -16.77 -0.66 15.05
N ASP A 130 -16.47 0.40 15.80
CA ASP A 130 -17.36 1.56 15.92
C ASP A 130 -17.57 2.25 14.58
N ALA A 131 -16.51 2.45 13.81
CA ALA A 131 -16.60 3.00 12.45
C ALA A 131 -17.49 2.13 11.55
N ARG A 132 -17.34 0.80 11.59
CA ARG A 132 -18.17 -0.14 10.82
C ARG A 132 -19.64 -0.10 11.25
N GLN A 133 -19.93 0.02 12.55
CA GLN A 133 -21.31 0.16 13.02
C GLN A 133 -21.93 1.47 12.52
N ALA A 134 -21.19 2.57 12.55
CA ALA A 134 -21.64 3.86 12.03
C ALA A 134 -21.84 3.86 10.50
N LEU A 135 -21.08 3.04 9.76
CA LEU A 135 -21.19 2.86 8.30
C LEU A 135 -22.29 1.85 7.90
N LYS A 136 -22.93 1.18 8.85
CA LYS A 136 -23.92 0.15 8.54
C LYS A 136 -25.08 0.71 7.70
N GLY A 137 -25.35 0.05 6.56
CA GLY A 137 -26.34 0.49 5.59
C GLY A 137 -25.80 1.44 4.52
N HIS A 138 -24.56 1.97 4.69
CA HIS A 138 -23.88 2.82 3.71
C HIS A 138 -22.66 2.14 3.09
N MET A 139 -21.94 1.37 3.90
CA MET A 139 -20.79 0.57 3.45
C MET A 139 -20.89 -0.86 4.01
N ALA A 140 -20.54 -1.84 3.21
CA ALA A 140 -20.42 -3.23 3.60
C ALA A 140 -18.94 -3.63 3.69
N VAL A 141 -18.58 -4.42 4.71
CA VAL A 141 -17.23 -4.99 4.79
C VAL A 141 -17.10 -6.08 3.74
N ALA A 142 -16.24 -5.86 2.78
CA ALA A 142 -15.91 -6.83 1.72
C ALA A 142 -14.84 -7.82 2.20
N ARG A 143 -13.83 -7.32 2.89
CA ARG A 143 -12.73 -8.14 3.44
C ARG A 143 -12.14 -7.49 4.68
N GLU A 144 -11.61 -8.37 5.54
CA GLU A 144 -10.85 -8.00 6.72
C GLU A 144 -9.62 -8.90 6.80
N THR A 145 -8.48 -8.34 7.16
CA THR A 145 -7.26 -9.10 7.41
C THR A 145 -6.55 -8.52 8.62
N ILE A 146 -6.24 -9.38 9.58
CA ILE A 146 -5.44 -9.01 10.75
C ILE A 146 -4.06 -9.59 10.54
N THR A 147 -3.04 -8.77 10.74
CA THR A 147 -1.65 -9.14 10.53
C THR A 147 -0.82 -8.78 11.75
N PHE A 148 0.42 -9.22 11.77
CA PHE A 148 1.34 -9.01 12.88
C PHE A 148 2.78 -8.86 12.36
N ILE A 149 3.65 -8.29 13.18
CA ILE A 149 5.09 -8.28 12.93
C ILE A 149 5.66 -9.66 13.27
N TYR A 150 6.31 -10.31 12.30
CA TYR A 150 6.94 -11.61 12.48
C TYR A 150 8.47 -11.46 12.50
N GLY A 151 9.08 -11.83 13.62
CA GLY A 151 10.52 -11.68 13.81
C GLY A 151 11.00 -10.24 13.56
N ALA A 152 12.15 -10.09 12.92
CA ALA A 152 12.69 -8.80 12.49
C ALA A 152 12.24 -8.49 11.04
N SER A 153 10.93 -8.29 10.81
CA SER A 153 10.32 -8.05 9.49
C SER A 153 10.47 -9.23 8.51
N LEU A 154 10.27 -10.46 9.00
CA LEU A 154 10.25 -11.63 8.14
C LEU A 154 8.88 -11.81 7.48
N ASP A 155 8.89 -12.30 6.25
CA ASP A 155 7.75 -12.95 5.63
C ASP A 155 7.65 -14.41 6.10
N MET A 156 6.48 -15.05 5.96
CA MET A 156 6.27 -16.46 6.33
C MET A 156 7.15 -17.45 5.56
N THR A 157 7.68 -17.06 4.40
CA THR A 157 8.69 -17.83 3.65
C THR A 157 10.07 -17.83 4.32
N GLY A 158 10.26 -17.00 5.37
CA GLY A 158 11.49 -16.84 6.12
C GLY A 158 12.49 -15.85 5.51
N PHE A 159 12.11 -15.13 4.45
CA PHE A 159 12.91 -14.05 3.89
C PHE A 159 12.59 -12.71 4.56
N ILE A 160 13.58 -11.82 4.61
CA ILE A 160 13.41 -10.47 5.17
C ILE A 160 12.65 -9.61 4.16
N ASP A 161 11.50 -9.05 4.56
CA ASP A 161 10.79 -8.07 3.74
C ASP A 161 11.28 -6.64 4.01
N GLY A 162 11.01 -5.74 3.07
CA GLY A 162 11.32 -4.32 3.19
C GLY A 162 12.76 -3.92 2.83
N THR A 163 13.69 -4.85 2.65
CA THR A 163 15.11 -4.53 2.33
C THR A 163 15.31 -3.73 1.04
N GLY A 164 14.32 -3.73 0.15
CA GLY A 164 14.33 -2.96 -1.10
C GLY A 164 13.72 -1.56 -1.01
N ASN A 165 13.19 -1.14 0.15
CA ASN A 165 12.63 0.19 0.34
C ASN A 165 13.69 1.29 0.15
N PRO A 166 13.28 2.50 -0.30
CA PRO A 166 14.14 3.68 -0.25
C PRO A 166 14.66 3.90 1.17
N GLN A 167 15.91 4.36 1.30
CA GLN A 167 16.52 4.52 2.61
C GLN A 167 16.40 5.95 3.10
N GLY A 168 15.79 6.11 4.28
CA GLY A 168 15.56 7.38 4.96
C GLY A 168 14.28 8.08 4.51
N GLU A 169 13.73 8.88 5.42
CA GLU A 169 12.41 9.51 5.27
C GLU A 169 12.29 10.37 3.98
N ALA A 170 13.31 11.14 3.64
CA ALA A 170 13.29 11.98 2.44
C ALA A 170 13.17 11.14 1.14
N ALA A 171 13.88 10.00 1.06
CA ALA A 171 13.80 9.11 -0.08
C ALA A 171 12.46 8.36 -0.14
N GLU A 172 11.94 7.93 1.01
CA GLU A 172 10.60 7.32 1.10
C GLU A 172 9.51 8.30 0.65
N ARG A 173 9.56 9.56 1.12
CA ARG A 173 8.61 10.60 0.67
C ARG A 173 8.72 10.88 -0.82
N ALA A 174 9.93 11.00 -1.36
CA ALA A 174 10.15 11.22 -2.79
C ALA A 174 9.63 10.07 -3.68
N ALA A 175 9.57 8.84 -3.13
CA ALA A 175 9.03 7.66 -3.82
C ALA A 175 7.50 7.55 -3.69
N ALA A 176 6.94 7.89 -2.54
CA ALA A 176 5.54 7.61 -2.20
C ALA A 176 4.57 8.77 -2.41
N VAL A 177 5.03 10.04 -2.30
CA VAL A 177 4.15 11.20 -2.27
C VAL A 177 4.04 11.88 -3.63
N VAL A 178 2.81 12.17 -4.06
CA VAL A 178 2.54 12.97 -5.27
C VAL A 178 3.12 14.37 -5.06
N PRO A 179 3.98 14.86 -5.99
CA PRO A 179 4.60 16.18 -5.88
C PRO A 179 3.59 17.32 -5.90
N ASP A 180 4.01 18.47 -5.34
CA ASP A 180 3.21 19.68 -5.38
C ASP A 180 2.90 20.14 -6.80
N GLY A 181 1.74 20.80 -6.95
CA GLY A 181 1.26 21.31 -8.22
C GLY A 181 0.71 20.25 -9.18
N GLN A 182 0.67 18.98 -8.75
CA GLN A 182 0.01 17.90 -9.50
C GLN A 182 -1.35 17.56 -8.88
N PRO A 183 -2.33 17.06 -9.67
CA PRO A 183 -3.58 16.54 -9.13
C PRO A 183 -3.30 15.46 -8.07
N GLY A 184 -3.91 15.58 -6.89
CA GLY A 184 -3.65 14.71 -5.76
C GLY A 184 -2.37 15.02 -4.97
N ALA A 185 -1.77 16.22 -5.12
CA ALA A 185 -0.56 16.62 -4.39
C ALA A 185 -0.62 16.29 -2.90
N GLY A 186 0.49 15.82 -2.34
CA GLY A 186 0.58 15.36 -0.96
C GLY A 186 -0.07 14.00 -0.69
N GLY A 187 -0.82 13.44 -1.64
CA GLY A 187 -1.38 12.08 -1.53
C GLY A 187 -0.43 10.98 -1.97
N SER A 188 -0.91 9.74 -1.95
CA SER A 188 -0.13 8.55 -2.32
C SER A 188 -1.01 7.48 -2.96
N PHE A 189 -0.56 6.87 -4.05
CA PHE A 189 -1.19 5.69 -4.62
C PHE A 189 -0.85 4.45 -3.79
N ILE A 190 -1.83 3.58 -3.59
CA ILE A 190 -1.72 2.36 -2.80
C ILE A 190 -1.99 1.14 -3.68
N ASN A 191 -1.16 0.12 -3.57
CA ASN A 191 -1.48 -1.25 -3.96
C ASN A 191 -1.66 -2.10 -2.70
N ALA A 192 -2.85 -2.67 -2.53
CA ALA A 192 -3.22 -3.51 -1.38
C ALA A 192 -3.65 -4.90 -1.86
N GLN A 193 -2.91 -5.93 -1.45
CA GLN A 193 -3.13 -7.31 -1.88
C GLN A 193 -2.94 -8.29 -0.72
N ARG A 194 -3.83 -9.26 -0.59
CA ARG A 194 -3.63 -10.40 0.31
C ARG A 194 -3.06 -11.58 -0.49
N TRP A 195 -1.80 -11.90 -0.26
CA TRP A 195 -1.10 -13.03 -0.85
C TRP A 195 -1.22 -14.27 0.04
N VAL A 196 -1.56 -15.41 -0.55
CA VAL A 196 -1.63 -16.71 0.13
C VAL A 196 -0.42 -17.53 -0.25
N HIS A 197 0.30 -18.06 0.75
CA HIS A 197 1.50 -18.88 0.54
C HIS A 197 1.19 -20.37 0.66
N ASP A 198 1.72 -21.16 -0.29
CA ASP A 198 1.83 -22.61 -0.19
C ASP A 198 3.15 -22.95 0.50
N LEU A 199 3.15 -22.87 1.85
CA LEU A 199 4.34 -23.17 2.63
C LEU A 199 4.74 -24.64 2.54
N GLU A 200 3.78 -25.55 2.34
CA GLU A 200 4.09 -26.98 2.22
C GLU A 200 4.93 -27.26 0.96
N ALA A 201 4.58 -26.63 -0.16
CA ALA A 201 5.39 -26.73 -1.38
C ALA A 201 6.70 -25.95 -1.25
N TRP A 202 6.68 -24.78 -0.59
CA TRP A 202 7.84 -23.93 -0.38
C TRP A 202 8.93 -24.61 0.46
N GLU A 203 8.57 -25.25 1.57
CA GLU A 203 9.49 -25.91 2.51
C GLU A 203 10.11 -27.21 1.95
N LYS A 204 9.55 -27.77 0.88
CA LYS A 204 10.15 -28.90 0.17
C LYS A 204 11.40 -28.53 -0.63
N MET A 205 11.56 -27.24 -0.94
CA MET A 205 12.75 -26.75 -1.64
C MET A 205 13.93 -26.57 -0.69
N SER A 206 15.12 -26.82 -1.20
CA SER A 206 16.35 -26.44 -0.49
C SER A 206 16.44 -24.91 -0.35
N VAL A 207 17.19 -24.43 0.66
CA VAL A 207 17.42 -23.00 0.86
C VAL A 207 17.99 -22.35 -0.41
N GLN A 208 18.93 -23.01 -1.09
CA GLN A 208 19.52 -22.49 -2.33
C GLN A 208 18.50 -22.36 -3.47
N GLU A 209 17.50 -23.25 -3.55
CA GLU A 209 16.42 -23.11 -4.54
C GLU A 209 15.49 -21.97 -4.17
N GLN A 210 15.14 -21.80 -2.88
CA GLN A 210 14.37 -20.67 -2.38
C GLN A 210 15.07 -19.33 -2.67
N GLU A 211 16.38 -19.25 -2.44
CA GLU A 211 17.20 -18.08 -2.73
C GLU A 211 17.20 -17.72 -4.21
N LYS A 212 17.26 -18.71 -5.11
CA LYS A 212 17.13 -18.49 -6.55
C LYS A 212 15.75 -17.98 -6.96
N VAL A 213 14.69 -18.43 -6.29
CA VAL A 213 13.33 -17.92 -6.52
C VAL A 213 13.21 -16.46 -6.09
N PHE A 214 13.76 -16.07 -4.94
CA PHE A 214 13.76 -14.67 -4.51
C PHE A 214 14.78 -13.82 -5.26
N GLY A 215 15.95 -14.38 -5.60
CA GLY A 215 17.09 -13.64 -6.13
C GLY A 215 17.99 -13.03 -5.05
N ARG A 216 17.81 -13.48 -3.80
CA ARG A 216 18.55 -13.02 -2.61
C ARG A 216 18.85 -14.17 -1.68
N THR A 217 19.92 -14.04 -0.89
CA THR A 217 20.20 -14.96 0.21
C THR A 217 19.16 -14.82 1.31
N LYS A 218 18.81 -15.95 1.96
CA LYS A 218 17.78 -15.99 2.99
C LYS A 218 18.20 -15.34 4.31
N PRO A 219 19.44 -15.52 4.82
CA PRO A 219 19.83 -15.01 6.14
C PRO A 219 19.95 -13.48 6.20
N ASP A 220 20.45 -12.85 5.16
CA ASP A 220 20.85 -11.44 5.16
C ASP A 220 20.32 -10.61 3.97
N SER A 221 19.46 -11.24 3.14
CA SER A 221 18.85 -10.59 1.97
C SER A 221 19.87 -10.00 0.98
N THR A 222 21.10 -10.55 0.93
CA THR A 222 22.11 -10.14 -0.03
C THR A 222 21.69 -10.57 -1.45
N ARG A 223 21.84 -9.69 -2.43
CA ARG A 223 21.52 -9.98 -3.83
C ARG A 223 22.45 -11.08 -4.36
N LEU A 224 21.90 -12.07 -5.09
CA LEU A 224 22.71 -13.10 -5.75
C LEU A 224 23.54 -12.47 -6.87
N GLU A 225 24.80 -12.93 -7.02
CA GLU A 225 25.69 -12.49 -8.09
C GLU A 225 25.15 -12.87 -9.47
N GLN A 226 24.64 -14.09 -9.59
CA GLN A 226 23.98 -14.58 -10.80
C GLN A 226 22.47 -14.60 -10.56
N GLN A 227 21.80 -13.59 -11.11
CA GLN A 227 20.38 -13.38 -10.95
C GLN A 227 19.61 -14.22 -11.97
N PRO A 228 18.82 -15.24 -11.55
CA PRO A 228 17.94 -15.95 -12.47
C PRO A 228 16.88 -15.00 -13.07
N ASP A 229 16.55 -15.18 -14.34
CA ASP A 229 15.54 -14.37 -15.04
C ASP A 229 14.12 -14.59 -14.47
N TYR A 230 13.85 -15.77 -13.89
CA TYR A 230 12.60 -16.12 -13.22
C TYR A 230 12.54 -15.68 -11.74
N SER A 231 13.60 -15.06 -11.19
CA SER A 231 13.60 -14.66 -9.78
C SER A 231 12.69 -13.47 -9.51
N HIS A 232 12.12 -13.39 -8.32
CA HIS A 232 11.29 -12.26 -7.90
C HIS A 232 12.00 -10.92 -8.10
N LEU A 233 13.27 -10.82 -7.69
CA LEU A 233 14.04 -9.59 -7.83
C LEU A 233 14.18 -9.14 -9.29
N SER A 234 14.26 -10.08 -10.24
CA SER A 234 14.33 -9.80 -11.69
C SER A 234 13.04 -9.19 -12.24
N HIS A 235 11.92 -9.23 -11.52
CA HIS A 235 10.64 -8.69 -11.94
C HIS A 235 10.26 -7.38 -11.24
N VAL A 236 10.72 -7.21 -9.98
CA VAL A 236 10.24 -6.09 -9.15
C VAL A 236 11.25 -4.96 -8.97
N GLU A 237 12.55 -5.20 -9.24
CA GLU A 237 13.55 -4.15 -9.13
C GLU A 237 13.68 -3.39 -10.46
N LEU A 238 12.90 -2.33 -10.61
CA LEU A 238 12.92 -1.50 -11.81
C LEU A 238 14.17 -0.61 -11.83
N ARG A 239 14.89 -0.60 -12.97
CA ARG A 239 16.08 0.18 -13.20
C ARG A 239 15.97 0.99 -14.50
N GLU A 240 16.77 2.03 -14.67
CA GLU A 240 16.79 2.82 -15.90
C GLU A 240 17.17 1.97 -17.11
N GLY A 241 16.27 1.90 -18.10
CA GLY A 241 16.44 1.11 -19.32
C GLY A 241 16.49 -0.40 -19.14
N ALA A 242 16.29 -0.91 -17.92
CA ALA A 242 16.37 -2.34 -17.64
C ALA A 242 15.57 -2.71 -16.37
N VAL A 243 15.36 -4.01 -16.15
CA VAL A 243 14.88 -4.56 -14.88
C VAL A 243 16.03 -5.34 -14.24
N ALA A 244 16.21 -5.16 -12.93
CA ALA A 244 17.21 -5.83 -12.10
C ALA A 244 18.69 -5.69 -12.51
N ASP A 245 19.04 -4.84 -13.46
CA ASP A 245 20.46 -4.52 -13.78
C ASP A 245 21.05 -3.63 -12.67
N ALA A 246 21.83 -4.22 -11.77
CA ALA A 246 22.40 -3.54 -10.61
C ALA A 246 23.38 -2.40 -10.98
N THR A 247 23.84 -2.33 -12.22
CA THR A 247 24.72 -1.25 -12.71
C THR A 247 23.95 0.04 -13.03
N LYS A 248 22.63 -0.02 -13.12
CA LYS A 248 21.75 1.10 -13.45
C LYS A 248 21.09 1.67 -12.21
N PRO A 249 20.81 2.99 -12.17
CA PRO A 249 20.02 3.60 -11.10
C PRO A 249 18.64 2.96 -10.97
N LYS A 250 18.14 2.85 -9.76
CA LYS A 250 16.75 2.46 -9.53
C LYS A 250 15.80 3.55 -10.05
N ARG A 251 14.66 3.13 -10.59
CA ARG A 251 13.60 4.03 -11.01
C ARG A 251 12.27 3.59 -10.40
N ASN A 252 11.35 4.52 -10.30
CA ASN A 252 9.99 4.19 -9.90
C ASN A 252 9.95 3.38 -8.59
N GLU A 253 10.72 3.81 -7.59
CA GLU A 253 10.74 3.16 -6.28
C GLU A 253 9.37 3.23 -5.62
N ILE A 254 9.09 2.28 -4.76
CA ILE A 254 7.86 2.19 -3.95
C ILE A 254 8.25 2.02 -2.49
N VAL A 255 7.40 2.48 -1.58
CA VAL A 255 7.52 2.24 -0.15
C VAL A 255 6.60 1.09 0.23
N ARG A 256 7.14 0.00 0.77
CA ARG A 256 6.36 -1.18 1.19
C ARG A 256 6.17 -1.18 2.70
N ARG A 257 4.95 -1.53 3.13
CA ARG A 257 4.55 -1.69 4.53
C ARG A 257 3.78 -3.01 4.67
N SER A 258 4.37 -4.09 4.13
CA SER A 258 3.74 -5.40 4.13
C SER A 258 3.94 -6.11 5.47
N THR A 259 2.99 -6.95 5.85
CA THR A 259 3.08 -7.75 7.07
C THR A 259 2.43 -9.12 6.89
N PRO A 260 2.98 -10.19 7.48
CA PRO A 260 2.43 -11.53 7.39
C PRO A 260 1.14 -11.69 8.18
N TYR A 261 0.36 -12.69 7.79
CA TYR A 261 -0.84 -13.12 8.49
C TYR A 261 -0.93 -14.65 8.57
N ALA A 262 -1.66 -15.12 9.58
CA ALA A 262 -2.04 -16.52 9.72
C ALA A 262 -3.49 -16.60 10.17
N LEU A 263 -4.31 -17.39 9.48
CA LEU A 263 -5.72 -17.60 9.79
C LEU A 263 -5.91 -18.93 10.53
N HIS A 264 -7.06 -19.06 11.20
CA HIS A 264 -7.42 -20.24 11.98
C HIS A 264 -7.59 -21.52 11.16
N ASP A 265 -7.84 -21.40 9.86
CA ASP A 265 -7.98 -22.52 8.92
C ASP A 265 -6.62 -23.01 8.34
N GLY A 266 -5.52 -22.45 8.83
CA GLY A 266 -4.17 -22.78 8.37
C GLY A 266 -3.71 -21.94 7.17
N THR A 267 -4.56 -21.07 6.61
CA THR A 267 -4.15 -20.15 5.54
C THR A 267 -3.14 -19.15 6.08
N VAL A 268 -1.99 -19.04 5.44
CA VAL A 268 -0.91 -18.12 5.78
C VAL A 268 -0.45 -17.33 4.57
N GLY A 269 0.19 -16.19 4.80
CA GLY A 269 0.71 -15.41 3.70
C GLY A 269 1.15 -14.00 4.10
N LEU A 270 1.22 -13.12 3.11
CA LEU A 270 1.62 -11.73 3.22
C LEU A 270 0.47 -10.81 2.82
N TYR A 271 0.16 -9.85 3.67
CA TYR A 271 -0.63 -8.71 3.25
C TYR A 271 0.34 -7.66 2.67
N PHE A 272 0.38 -7.60 1.34
CA PHE A 272 1.22 -6.66 0.62
C PHE A 272 0.56 -5.29 0.59
N MET A 273 1.27 -4.30 1.08
CA MET A 273 0.91 -2.88 1.04
C MET A 273 2.08 -2.09 0.46
N ALA A 274 1.83 -1.36 -0.60
CA ALA A 274 2.85 -0.50 -1.23
C ALA A 274 2.30 0.87 -1.57
N PHE A 275 3.14 1.88 -1.39
CA PHE A 275 2.86 3.29 -1.65
C PHE A 275 3.75 3.83 -2.76
N CYS A 276 3.17 4.64 -3.65
CA CYS A 276 3.92 5.26 -4.74
C CYS A 276 3.31 6.62 -5.12
N LYS A 277 4.14 7.52 -5.63
CA LYS A 277 3.71 8.84 -6.13
C LYS A 277 2.91 8.78 -7.43
N THR A 278 2.93 7.63 -8.15
CA THR A 278 2.14 7.37 -9.36
C THR A 278 1.69 5.91 -9.36
N GLN A 279 0.59 5.58 -10.06
CA GLN A 279 0.08 4.21 -10.08
C GLN A 279 0.86 3.28 -11.02
N ALA A 280 1.43 3.81 -12.09
CA ALA A 280 2.05 3.01 -13.14
C ALA A 280 3.13 2.02 -12.63
N PRO A 281 4.05 2.38 -11.71
CA PRO A 281 5.05 1.46 -11.19
C PRO A 281 4.46 0.28 -10.40
N LEU A 282 3.32 0.47 -9.75
CA LEU A 282 2.64 -0.59 -9.01
C LEU A 282 2.08 -1.64 -9.97
N ARG A 283 1.48 -1.19 -11.08
CA ARG A 283 0.95 -2.05 -12.14
C ARG A 283 2.07 -2.71 -12.94
N GLU A 284 3.13 -1.99 -13.28
CA GLU A 284 4.27 -2.50 -14.04
C GLU A 284 4.90 -3.71 -13.37
N ARG A 285 5.16 -3.67 -12.06
CA ARG A 285 5.70 -4.82 -11.31
C ARG A 285 4.83 -6.05 -11.41
N LEU A 286 3.53 -5.92 -11.26
CA LEU A 286 2.61 -7.04 -11.38
C LEU A 286 2.59 -7.62 -12.80
N ARG A 287 2.59 -6.78 -13.84
CA ARG A 287 2.67 -7.25 -15.23
C ARG A 287 3.95 -8.04 -15.50
N LEU A 288 5.08 -7.57 -14.97
CA LEU A 288 6.36 -8.28 -15.06
C LEU A 288 6.32 -9.60 -14.29
N MET A 289 5.84 -9.62 -13.04
CA MET A 289 5.72 -10.82 -12.23
C MET A 289 4.86 -11.91 -12.90
N TYR A 290 3.83 -11.51 -13.60
CA TYR A 290 2.93 -12.45 -14.30
C TYR A 290 3.34 -12.72 -15.76
N GLY A 291 4.44 -12.13 -16.25
CA GLY A 291 4.84 -12.26 -17.65
C GLY A 291 3.74 -11.85 -18.62
N ALA A 292 2.91 -10.85 -18.24
CA ALA A 292 1.70 -10.48 -18.96
C ALA A 292 1.97 -9.92 -20.36
N ASP A 293 3.22 -9.51 -20.63
CA ASP A 293 3.70 -8.99 -21.92
C ASP A 293 4.53 -10.03 -22.70
N GLY A 294 4.41 -11.31 -22.37
CA GLY A 294 5.13 -12.42 -23.04
C GLY A 294 6.53 -12.68 -22.47
N GLY A 295 6.88 -12.08 -21.32
CA GLY A 295 8.14 -12.32 -20.60
C GLY A 295 8.11 -13.58 -19.74
N VAL A 296 9.27 -13.89 -19.13
CA VAL A 296 9.39 -14.95 -18.12
C VAL A 296 8.55 -14.55 -16.90
N ARG A 297 7.77 -15.49 -16.37
CA ARG A 297 6.98 -15.28 -15.17
C ARG A 297 7.84 -15.44 -13.91
N ASP A 298 7.57 -14.63 -12.90
CA ASP A 298 8.17 -14.74 -11.57
C ASP A 298 7.80 -16.08 -10.92
N ARG A 299 8.82 -16.89 -10.64
CA ARG A 299 8.64 -18.22 -10.06
C ARG A 299 8.08 -18.18 -8.63
N LEU A 300 8.21 -17.07 -7.90
CA LEU A 300 7.58 -16.91 -6.59
C LEU A 300 6.06 -17.08 -6.68
N THR A 301 5.44 -16.74 -7.82
CA THR A 301 4.01 -16.94 -8.04
C THR A 301 3.58 -18.41 -8.09
N ASP A 302 4.50 -19.37 -8.12
CA ASP A 302 4.19 -20.80 -7.95
C ASP A 302 3.80 -21.13 -6.51
N PHE A 303 4.31 -20.38 -5.55
CA PHE A 303 4.17 -20.61 -4.11
C PHE A 303 3.38 -19.52 -3.39
N SER A 304 3.13 -18.41 -4.04
CA SER A 304 2.44 -17.26 -3.47
C SER A 304 1.47 -16.66 -4.48
N ASN A 305 0.17 -16.62 -4.14
CA ASN A 305 -0.87 -16.19 -5.05
C ASN A 305 -1.75 -15.12 -4.40
N PRO A 306 -2.05 -13.99 -5.09
CA PRO A 306 -2.88 -12.94 -4.54
C PRO A 306 -4.36 -13.36 -4.59
N ALA A 307 -4.95 -13.50 -3.41
CA ALA A 307 -6.38 -13.75 -3.26
C ALA A 307 -7.22 -12.48 -3.44
N SER A 308 -6.58 -11.31 -3.42
CA SER A 308 -7.23 -10.02 -3.64
C SER A 308 -6.25 -9.02 -4.26
N GLY A 309 -6.78 -8.00 -4.94
CA GLY A 309 -6.02 -6.89 -5.48
C GLY A 309 -6.88 -5.65 -5.62
N SER A 310 -6.47 -4.54 -4.99
CA SER A 310 -7.16 -3.27 -5.07
C SER A 310 -6.15 -2.12 -5.11
N PHE A 311 -6.42 -1.12 -5.95
CA PHE A 311 -5.72 0.14 -5.90
C PHE A 311 -6.54 1.17 -5.13
N TYR A 312 -5.88 1.96 -4.33
CA TYR A 312 -6.45 3.08 -3.61
C TYR A 312 -5.58 4.31 -3.78
N PHE A 313 -6.16 5.44 -3.43
CA PHE A 313 -5.44 6.68 -3.24
C PHE A 313 -5.61 7.12 -1.79
N ALA A 314 -4.51 7.45 -1.13
CA ALA A 314 -4.49 8.09 0.17
C ALA A 314 -4.39 9.61 -0.05
N PRO A 315 -5.48 10.38 0.06
CA PRO A 315 -5.42 11.84 -0.09
C PRO A 315 -4.54 12.48 0.96
N SER A 316 -4.08 13.72 0.70
CA SER A 316 -3.39 14.52 1.71
C SER A 316 -4.27 14.76 2.94
N VAL A 317 -3.65 15.14 4.06
CA VAL A 317 -4.37 15.50 5.29
C VAL A 317 -5.33 16.64 5.02
N GLU A 318 -4.89 17.66 4.31
CA GLU A 318 -5.67 18.86 3.98
C GLU A 318 -6.87 18.53 3.09
N THR A 319 -6.68 17.64 2.10
CA THR A 319 -7.80 17.16 1.26
C THR A 319 -8.85 16.42 2.10
N LEU A 320 -8.42 15.57 3.05
CA LEU A 320 -9.34 14.88 3.95
C LEU A 320 -10.01 15.81 4.97
N ASP A 321 -9.38 16.91 5.36
CA ASP A 321 -9.96 17.90 6.28
C ASP A 321 -10.99 18.79 5.57
N ALA A 322 -10.86 18.97 4.26
CA ALA A 322 -11.78 19.73 3.42
C ALA A 322 -12.99 18.91 2.92
N ALA A 323 -12.92 17.59 3.01
CA ALA A 323 -13.93 16.66 2.49
C ALA A 323 -15.09 16.45 3.46
#